data_f992db0408d7ad09b66fbde764bc295a
#
_entry.id   f992db0408d7ad09b66fbde764bc295a
#
_cell.length_a   1.000
_cell.length_b   1.000
_cell.length_c   1.000
_cell.angle_alpha   90.00
_cell.angle_beta   90.00
_cell.angle_gamma   90.00
#
_symmetry.space_group_name_H-M   'P 1'
#
loop_
_entity.id
_entity.type
_entity.pdbx_description
1 polymer ?
#
loop_
_entity_poly.entity_id
_entity_poly.type
_entity_poly.pdbx_seq_one_letter_code
_entity_poly.pdbx_strand_id
1 'polypeptide(L)'
;GWMATSGAGAAMNDIESTELIQRAMLQGSGWEAEDLEIEADPLLKSNASCRLLVGGNTRIPGAGLIRLALDPDGRVMARTGDMTGLTRVLHECVQADAFTWAQTVAVYVNAMAPKVINSGDLSLLGTLKAAGEEDVLPTLKQVEGGAELRFVMVPPSRYFRVTAFVPASGPTRVDMQIIETR
;
A
#
# COMPACT_ATOMS: atom_id res chain seq x y z
N GLY A 1 -7.72 -27.83 22.63
CA GLY A 1 -7.45 -27.67 22.48
C GLY A 1 -7.50 -27.44 22.12
N TRP A 2 -7.48 -27.82 22.35
CA TRP A 2 -7.27 -27.71 22.00
C TRP A 2 -6.96 -27.98 21.44
N MET A 3 -6.65 -28.05 21.51
CA MET A 3 -6.22 -28.51 21.06
C MET A 3 -6.38 -28.75 20.22
N ALA A 4 -6.77 -29.09 19.93
CA ALA A 4 -6.95 -29.45 19.43
C ALA A 4 -7.13 -29.74 18.61
N THR A 5 -7.01 -29.91 18.23
CA THR A 5 -7.15 -30.30 17.58
C THR A 5 -6.97 -30.40 16.52
N SER A 6 -6.57 -30.28 16.45
CA SER A 6 -6.57 -31.24 15.40
C SER A 6 -6.76 -30.60 14.01
N GLY A 7 -6.53 -31.35 12.89
CA GLY A 7 -6.60 -30.80 11.54
C GLY A 7 -7.95 -30.17 11.16
N ALA A 8 -9.03 -30.71 11.68
CA ALA A 8 -10.38 -30.19 11.38
C ALA A 8 -10.56 -28.76 11.94
N GLY A 9 -10.04 -28.48 13.14
CA GLY A 9 -10.09 -27.16 13.74
C GLY A 9 -9.27 -26.16 12.95
N ALA A 10 -8.09 -26.55 12.48
CA ALA A 10 -7.24 -25.70 11.66
C ALA A 10 -7.91 -25.36 10.32
N ALA A 11 -8.55 -26.36 9.67
CA ALA A 11 -9.26 -26.15 8.42
C ALA A 11 -10.43 -25.18 8.57
N MET A 12 -11.19 -25.28 9.67
CA MET A 12 -12.29 -24.34 9.94
C MET A 12 -11.78 -22.92 10.18
N ASN A 13 -10.69 -22.77 10.92
CA ASN A 13 -10.08 -21.46 11.16
C ASN A 13 -9.58 -20.84 9.86
N ASP A 14 -9.00 -21.64 8.94
CA ASP A 14 -8.55 -21.16 7.64
C ASP A 14 -9.73 -20.68 6.79
N ILE A 15 -10.84 -21.41 6.80
CA ILE A 15 -12.06 -21.01 6.07
C ILE A 15 -12.62 -19.71 6.64
N GLU A 16 -12.72 -19.59 7.96
CA GLU A 16 -13.20 -18.37 8.60
C GLU A 16 -12.30 -17.20 8.28
N SER A 17 -10.98 -17.38 8.33
CA SER A 17 -10.02 -16.34 7.98
C SER A 17 -10.17 -15.89 6.54
N THR A 18 -10.36 -16.83 5.62
CA THR A 18 -10.57 -16.51 4.20
C THR A 18 -11.84 -15.70 4.00
N GLU A 19 -12.93 -16.07 4.65
CA GLU A 19 -14.18 -15.32 4.56
C GLU A 19 -14.07 -13.91 5.12
N LEU A 20 -13.38 -13.74 6.25
CA LEU A 20 -13.14 -12.44 6.84
C LEU A 20 -12.30 -11.54 5.94
N ILE A 21 -11.26 -12.10 5.32
CA ILE A 21 -10.41 -11.38 4.38
C ILE A 21 -11.22 -10.93 3.17
N GLN A 22 -11.99 -11.83 2.56
CA GLN A 22 -12.85 -11.50 1.42
C GLN A 22 -13.84 -10.39 1.77
N ARG A 23 -14.48 -10.49 2.92
CA ARG A 23 -15.43 -9.48 3.38
C ARG A 23 -14.77 -8.12 3.56
N ALA A 24 -13.60 -8.10 4.18
CA ALA A 24 -12.85 -6.87 4.38
C ALA A 24 -12.44 -6.22 3.07
N MET A 25 -12.01 -7.01 2.08
CA MET A 25 -11.65 -6.49 0.77
C MET A 25 -12.85 -6.00 -0.03
N LEU A 26 -13.96 -6.72 0.04
CA LEU A 26 -15.15 -6.41 -0.77
C LEU A 26 -15.95 -5.23 -0.23
N GLN A 27 -15.75 -4.86 1.02
CA GLN A 27 -16.52 -3.79 1.65
C GLN A 27 -16.39 -2.48 0.85
N GLY A 28 -17.52 -1.99 0.33
CA GLY A 28 -17.55 -0.75 -0.43
C GLY A 28 -16.94 -0.83 -1.83
N SER A 29 -16.50 -2.00 -2.29
CA SER A 29 -15.86 -2.15 -3.61
C SER A 29 -16.86 -2.20 -4.76
N GLY A 30 -18.06 -2.71 -4.52
CA GLY A 30 -19.01 -3.02 -5.57
C GLY A 30 -18.66 -4.29 -6.35
N TRP A 31 -17.61 -5.02 -5.96
CA TRP A 31 -17.19 -6.24 -6.64
C TRP A 31 -17.95 -7.46 -6.12
N GLU A 32 -18.11 -8.44 -6.99
CA GLU A 32 -18.66 -9.73 -6.60
C GLU A 32 -17.58 -10.61 -6.00
N ALA A 33 -17.92 -11.38 -4.97
CA ALA A 33 -16.95 -12.24 -4.29
C ALA A 33 -16.26 -13.23 -5.25
N GLU A 34 -17.01 -13.75 -6.22
CA GLU A 34 -16.50 -14.71 -7.21
C GLU A 34 -15.47 -14.11 -8.15
N ASP A 35 -15.44 -12.79 -8.31
CA ASP A 35 -14.50 -12.08 -9.17
C ASP A 35 -13.23 -11.66 -8.43
N LEU A 36 -13.19 -11.82 -7.12
CA LEU A 36 -12.06 -11.40 -6.29
C LEU A 36 -10.98 -12.47 -6.28
N GLU A 37 -9.77 -12.07 -6.65
CA GLU A 37 -8.58 -12.90 -6.53
C GLU A 37 -7.61 -12.26 -5.56
N ILE A 38 -7.23 -13.00 -4.52
CA ILE A 38 -6.39 -12.52 -3.44
C ILE A 38 -5.04 -13.23 -3.46
N GLU A 39 -3.97 -12.47 -3.34
CA GLU A 39 -2.62 -13.02 -3.24
C GLU A 39 -1.80 -12.24 -2.22
N ALA A 40 -0.66 -12.82 -1.81
CA ALA A 40 0.32 -12.08 -1.05
C ALA A 40 0.80 -10.90 -1.89
N ASP A 41 0.98 -9.73 -1.27
CA ASP A 41 1.38 -8.54 -2.01
C ASP A 41 2.77 -8.74 -2.62
N PRO A 42 2.89 -8.75 -3.96
CA PRO A 42 4.18 -8.97 -4.61
C PRO A 42 5.09 -7.77 -4.57
N LEU A 43 4.53 -6.59 -4.32
CA LEU A 43 5.28 -5.33 -4.33
C LEU A 43 5.85 -4.99 -2.96
N LEU A 44 5.07 -5.19 -1.91
CA LEU A 44 5.43 -4.81 -0.56
C LEU A 44 5.98 -5.99 0.22
N LYS A 45 7.23 -5.88 0.66
CA LYS A 45 7.86 -6.91 1.49
C LYS A 45 7.54 -6.66 2.94
N SER A 46 6.80 -7.58 3.54
CA SER A 46 6.51 -7.56 4.96
C SER A 46 7.78 -7.88 5.76
N ASN A 47 7.92 -7.25 6.92
CA ASN A 47 8.98 -7.57 7.89
C ASN A 47 8.64 -8.79 8.76
N ALA A 48 7.68 -9.60 8.36
CA ALA A 48 7.15 -10.77 9.04
C ALA A 48 6.23 -10.47 10.24
N SER A 49 6.05 -9.21 10.60
CA SER A 49 5.10 -8.83 11.67
C SER A 49 3.67 -8.72 11.17
N CYS A 50 3.51 -8.61 9.85
CA CYS A 50 2.20 -8.41 9.23
C CYS A 50 2.04 -9.33 8.03
N ARG A 51 0.78 -9.58 7.68
CA ARG A 51 0.44 -10.25 6.43
C ARG A 51 -0.11 -9.19 5.47
N LEU A 52 0.59 -8.98 4.36
CA LEU A 52 0.21 -7.98 3.35
C LEU A 52 -0.39 -8.69 2.15
N LEU A 53 -1.61 -8.30 1.80
CA LEU A 53 -2.40 -8.93 0.75
C LEU A 53 -2.82 -7.91 -0.29
N VAL A 54 -3.03 -8.39 -1.51
CA VAL A 54 -3.61 -7.59 -2.58
C VAL A 54 -4.73 -8.39 -3.24
N GLY A 55 -5.84 -7.70 -3.50
CA GLY A 55 -6.99 -8.26 -4.20
C GLY A 55 -7.22 -7.56 -5.52
N GLY A 56 -7.47 -8.34 -6.56
CA GLY A 56 -7.81 -7.83 -7.88
C GLY A 56 -9.14 -8.37 -8.35
N ASN A 57 -9.71 -7.72 -9.36
CA ASN A 57 -10.96 -8.16 -9.97
C ASN A 57 -10.64 -8.90 -11.26
N THR A 58 -10.92 -10.21 -11.30
CA THR A 58 -10.62 -11.05 -12.46
C THR A 58 -11.50 -10.76 -13.66
N ARG A 59 -12.66 -10.14 -13.43
CA ARG A 59 -13.65 -9.88 -14.47
C ARG A 59 -13.49 -8.51 -15.14
N ILE A 60 -13.04 -7.50 -14.36
CA ILE A 60 -12.98 -6.13 -14.85
C ILE A 60 -11.51 -5.69 -14.90
N PRO A 61 -10.86 -5.77 -16.08
CA PRO A 61 -9.50 -5.25 -16.23
C PRO A 61 -9.49 -3.75 -15.91
N GLY A 62 -8.46 -3.31 -15.17
CA GLY A 62 -8.33 -1.91 -14.82
C GLY A 62 -9.22 -1.42 -13.68
N ALA A 63 -9.90 -2.33 -12.98
CA ALA A 63 -10.72 -1.97 -11.82
C ALA A 63 -9.91 -1.47 -10.63
N GLY A 64 -8.59 -1.59 -10.69
CA GLY A 64 -7.71 -1.24 -9.60
C GLY A 64 -7.43 -2.43 -8.68
N LEU A 65 -6.66 -2.17 -7.63
CA LEU A 65 -6.28 -3.18 -6.65
C LEU A 65 -6.68 -2.71 -5.26
N ILE A 66 -7.08 -3.67 -4.44
CA ILE A 66 -7.37 -3.41 -3.02
C ILE A 66 -6.26 -4.03 -2.21
N ARG A 67 -5.61 -3.24 -1.37
CA ARG A 67 -4.60 -3.73 -0.45
C ARG A 67 -5.16 -3.86 0.95
N LEU A 68 -4.72 -4.89 1.64
CA LEU A 68 -5.16 -5.22 2.98
C LEU A 68 -3.96 -5.65 3.79
N ALA A 69 -3.81 -5.12 4.99
CA ALA A 69 -2.78 -5.53 5.94
C ALA A 69 -3.45 -6.17 7.14
N LEU A 70 -2.94 -7.33 7.53
CA LEU A 70 -3.39 -8.03 8.73
C LEU A 70 -2.27 -8.03 9.77
N ASP A 71 -2.65 -7.86 11.03
CA ASP A 71 -1.71 -7.97 12.14
C ASP A 71 -1.37 -9.45 12.42
N PRO A 72 -0.43 -9.75 13.33
CA PRO A 72 -0.08 -11.13 13.64
C PRO A 72 -1.26 -11.98 14.16
N ASP A 73 -2.27 -11.35 14.70
CA ASP A 73 -3.48 -12.04 15.19
C ASP A 73 -4.51 -12.27 14.10
N GLY A 74 -4.23 -11.83 12.86
CA GLY A 74 -5.14 -11.99 11.74
C GLY A 74 -6.22 -10.91 11.66
N ARG A 75 -6.11 -9.84 12.43
CA ARG A 75 -7.06 -8.73 12.39
C ARG A 75 -6.68 -7.73 11.31
N VAL A 76 -7.68 -7.10 10.72
CA VAL A 76 -7.46 -6.07 9.72
C VAL A 76 -6.82 -4.85 10.38
N MET A 77 -5.64 -4.51 9.93
CA MET A 77 -4.89 -3.34 10.37
C MET A 77 -5.14 -2.14 9.46
N ALA A 78 -5.19 -2.39 8.16
CA ALA A 78 -5.35 -1.33 7.16
C ALA A 78 -5.93 -1.88 5.87
N ARG A 79 -6.58 -1.00 5.14
CA ARG A 79 -7.10 -1.23 3.79
C ARG A 79 -6.78 0.01 2.94
N THR A 80 -6.76 -0.15 1.62
CA THR A 80 -6.59 0.98 0.70
C THR A 80 -7.50 2.14 1.11
N GLY A 81 -6.93 3.33 1.24
CA GLY A 81 -7.64 4.54 1.64
C GLY A 81 -7.72 4.79 3.14
N ASP A 82 -7.34 3.82 3.96
CA ASP A 82 -7.33 3.98 5.42
C ASP A 82 -6.01 4.63 5.88
N MET A 83 -6.04 5.93 6.11
CA MET A 83 -4.83 6.71 6.43
C MET A 83 -4.31 6.44 7.84
N THR A 84 -5.17 6.12 8.78
CA THR A 84 -4.74 5.72 10.13
C THR A 84 -4.11 4.33 10.10
N GLY A 85 -4.71 3.41 9.37
CA GLY A 85 -4.14 2.10 9.13
C GLY A 85 -2.81 2.17 8.39
N LEU A 86 -2.69 3.07 7.41
CA LEU A 86 -1.44 3.28 6.68
C LEU A 86 -0.29 3.65 7.62
N THR A 87 -0.54 4.52 8.60
CA THR A 87 0.47 4.87 9.61
C THR A 87 0.99 3.61 10.31
N ARG A 88 0.09 2.72 10.70
CA ARG A 88 0.47 1.47 11.33
C ARG A 88 1.28 0.56 10.41
N VAL A 89 0.86 0.44 9.15
CA VAL A 89 1.60 -0.38 8.17
C VAL A 89 3.03 0.13 8.02
N LEU A 90 3.20 1.44 7.90
CA LEU A 90 4.52 2.05 7.74
C LEU A 90 5.41 1.78 8.95
N HIS A 91 4.88 1.90 10.16
CA HIS A 91 5.68 1.70 11.37
C HIS A 91 5.89 0.24 11.74
N GLU A 92 4.93 -0.64 11.45
CA GLU A 92 4.91 -2.00 11.99
C GLU A 92 5.18 -3.09 10.96
N CYS A 93 4.93 -2.84 9.68
CA CYS A 93 4.86 -3.91 8.68
C CYS A 93 5.96 -3.91 7.62
N VAL A 94 6.60 -2.78 7.38
CA VAL A 94 7.58 -2.63 6.30
C VAL A 94 8.88 -2.01 6.80
N GLN A 95 9.93 -2.11 5.99
CA GLN A 95 11.22 -1.51 6.34
C GLN A 95 11.14 0.01 6.31
N ALA A 96 11.87 0.64 7.23
CA ALA A 96 11.87 2.08 7.40
C ALA A 96 12.93 2.74 6.49
N ASP A 97 12.76 2.59 5.19
CA ASP A 97 13.57 3.29 4.19
C ASP A 97 12.68 4.10 3.26
N ALA A 98 13.25 5.12 2.65
CA ALA A 98 12.50 6.08 1.85
C ALA A 98 11.73 5.44 0.71
N PHE A 99 12.36 4.54 -0.04
CA PHE A 99 11.72 3.91 -1.20
C PHE A 99 10.58 2.97 -0.79
N THR A 100 10.79 2.14 0.22
CA THR A 100 9.77 1.23 0.71
C THR A 100 8.55 1.98 1.24
N TRP A 101 8.79 3.04 2.00
CA TRP A 101 7.71 3.89 2.50
C TRP A 101 6.96 4.59 1.36
N ALA A 102 7.70 5.09 0.37
CA ALA A 102 7.08 5.73 -0.79
C ALA A 102 6.18 4.75 -1.57
N GLN A 103 6.66 3.54 -1.82
CA GLN A 103 5.86 2.51 -2.48
C GLN A 103 4.59 2.18 -1.67
N THR A 104 4.74 2.04 -0.36
CA THR A 104 3.61 1.72 0.52
C THR A 104 2.55 2.84 0.49
N VAL A 105 2.99 4.08 0.64
CA VAL A 105 2.07 5.22 0.56
C VAL A 105 1.38 5.25 -0.80
N ALA A 106 2.15 5.13 -1.88
CA ALA A 106 1.61 5.22 -3.24
C ALA A 106 0.48 4.23 -3.47
N VAL A 107 0.67 2.96 -3.08
CA VAL A 107 -0.33 1.92 -3.35
C VAL A 107 -1.51 1.94 -2.38
N TYR A 108 -1.35 2.54 -1.21
CA TYR A 108 -2.48 2.71 -0.28
C TYR A 108 -3.32 3.95 -0.60
N VAL A 109 -2.77 4.94 -1.30
CA VAL A 109 -3.53 6.12 -1.72
C VAL A 109 -4.05 6.03 -3.15
N ASN A 110 -3.51 5.12 -3.96
CA ASN A 110 -3.90 5.00 -5.37
C ASN A 110 -4.05 3.53 -5.78
N ALA A 111 -5.30 3.12 -6.02
CA ALA A 111 -5.64 1.75 -6.38
C ALA A 111 -5.12 1.33 -7.77
N MET A 112 -4.63 2.26 -8.58
CA MET A 112 -4.18 1.98 -9.95
C MET A 112 -2.70 1.58 -10.03
N ALA A 113 -2.09 1.23 -8.90
CA ALA A 113 -0.71 0.74 -8.81
C ALA A 113 0.30 1.70 -9.44
N PRO A 114 0.43 2.92 -8.91
CA PRO A 114 1.36 3.90 -9.46
C PRO A 114 2.80 3.46 -9.26
N LYS A 115 3.67 3.88 -10.19
CA LYS A 115 5.10 3.66 -10.08
C LYS A 115 5.74 4.79 -9.26
N VAL A 116 6.56 4.41 -8.30
CA VAL A 116 7.41 5.38 -7.57
C VAL A 116 8.73 5.52 -8.32
N ILE A 117 9.14 6.74 -8.61
CA ILE A 117 10.39 7.03 -9.32
C ILE A 117 11.58 6.64 -8.44
N ASN A 118 12.51 5.89 -9.02
CA ASN A 118 13.76 5.53 -8.35
C ASN A 118 14.96 5.82 -9.25
N SER A 119 16.17 5.59 -8.74
CA SER A 119 17.42 5.93 -9.44
C SER A 119 17.64 5.15 -10.74
N GLY A 120 16.98 4.02 -10.93
CA GLY A 120 17.06 3.21 -12.14
C GLY A 120 16.17 3.68 -13.28
N ASP A 121 15.27 4.61 -13.03
CA ASP A 121 14.26 5.05 -14.00
C ASP A 121 14.78 6.19 -14.88
N LEU A 122 15.83 5.92 -15.67
CA LEU A 122 16.56 6.94 -16.40
C LEU A 122 15.69 7.78 -17.35
N SER A 123 14.77 7.12 -18.06
CA SER A 123 13.87 7.82 -18.98
C SER A 123 12.95 8.79 -18.26
N LEU A 124 12.33 8.32 -17.16
CA LEU A 124 11.42 9.14 -16.34
C LEU A 124 12.16 10.28 -15.65
N LEU A 125 13.38 10.01 -15.16
CA LEU A 125 14.22 11.04 -14.56
C LEU A 125 14.59 12.11 -15.58
N GLY A 126 14.88 11.73 -16.82
CA GLY A 126 15.16 12.67 -17.90
C GLY A 126 13.96 13.56 -18.19
N THR A 127 12.76 13.00 -18.23
CA THR A 127 11.53 13.77 -18.44
C THR A 127 11.31 14.79 -17.31
N LEU A 128 11.51 14.37 -16.07
CA LEU A 128 11.35 15.26 -14.92
C LEU A 128 12.39 16.38 -14.92
N LYS A 129 13.64 16.07 -15.25
CA LYS A 129 14.69 17.06 -15.35
C LYS A 129 14.38 18.10 -16.44
N ALA A 130 13.88 17.65 -17.58
CA ALA A 130 13.48 18.53 -18.68
C ALA A 130 12.30 19.44 -18.27
N ALA A 131 11.47 18.99 -17.34
CA ALA A 131 10.39 19.80 -16.78
C ALA A 131 10.84 20.75 -15.67
N GLY A 132 12.12 20.79 -15.37
CA GLY A 132 12.68 21.66 -14.33
C GLY A 132 12.56 21.11 -12.91
N GLU A 133 12.23 19.83 -12.76
CA GLU A 133 12.07 19.22 -11.45
C GLU A 133 13.39 18.70 -10.88
N GLU A 134 13.61 18.97 -9.59
CA GLU A 134 14.78 18.53 -8.85
C GLU A 134 14.34 17.71 -7.64
N ASP A 135 15.28 16.95 -7.06
CA ASP A 135 15.05 16.17 -5.84
C ASP A 135 13.84 15.26 -5.95
N VAL A 136 13.78 14.49 -7.04
CA VAL A 136 12.63 13.64 -7.35
C VAL A 136 12.74 12.24 -6.74
N LEU A 137 13.89 11.84 -6.22
CA LEU A 137 14.07 10.54 -5.58
C LEU A 137 13.43 10.54 -4.19
N PRO A 138 12.96 9.38 -3.70
CA PRO A 138 12.35 9.32 -2.37
C PRO A 138 13.29 9.78 -1.27
N THR A 139 12.78 10.60 -0.36
CA THR A 139 13.49 11.03 0.84
C THR A 139 12.61 10.86 2.05
N LEU A 140 13.21 10.43 3.14
CA LEU A 140 12.53 10.23 4.42
C LEU A 140 13.38 10.88 5.51
N LYS A 141 12.79 11.81 6.24
CA LYS A 141 13.50 12.46 7.33
C LYS A 141 12.60 12.62 8.55
N GLN A 142 13.22 12.60 9.72
CA GLN A 142 12.52 12.88 10.96
C GLN A 142 12.25 14.37 11.07
N VAL A 143 11.03 14.69 11.48
CA VAL A 143 10.61 16.07 11.72
C VAL A 143 9.86 16.10 13.04
N GLU A 144 9.50 17.30 13.51
CA GLU A 144 8.73 17.41 14.74
C GLU A 144 7.40 16.66 14.61
N GLY A 145 7.16 15.74 15.52
CA GLY A 145 5.91 14.99 15.60
C GLY A 145 5.83 13.75 14.71
N GLY A 146 6.84 13.47 13.89
CA GLY A 146 6.79 12.30 13.03
C GLY A 146 7.87 12.27 11.97
N ALA A 147 7.52 11.83 10.77
CA ALA A 147 8.43 11.75 9.65
C ALA A 147 7.82 12.41 8.41
N GLU A 148 8.68 13.03 7.62
CA GLU A 148 8.29 13.60 6.33
C GLU A 148 8.87 12.75 5.22
N LEU A 149 7.98 12.29 4.33
CA LEU A 149 8.32 11.48 3.18
C LEU A 149 8.02 12.29 1.92
N ARG A 150 8.98 12.36 1.00
CA ARG A 150 8.78 13.00 -0.30
C ARG A 150 9.17 12.07 -1.41
N PHE A 151 8.38 12.04 -2.47
CA PHE A 151 8.68 11.23 -3.64
C PHE A 151 7.86 11.70 -4.83
N VAL A 152 8.14 11.13 -5.99
CA VAL A 152 7.37 11.34 -7.21
C VAL A 152 6.77 10.00 -7.63
N MET A 153 5.49 9.99 -7.93
CA MET A 153 4.83 8.80 -8.46
C MET A 153 4.20 9.09 -9.81
N VAL A 154 4.13 8.05 -10.62
CA VAL A 154 3.55 8.10 -11.96
C VAL A 154 2.41 7.10 -12.01
N PRO A 155 1.17 7.52 -11.81
CA PRO A 155 0.03 6.76 -12.32
C PRO A 155 0.03 6.90 -13.84
N PRO A 156 -0.67 6.05 -14.58
CA PRO A 156 -0.41 5.86 -16.00
C PRO A 156 -0.25 7.08 -16.90
N SER A 157 -0.81 8.23 -16.54
CA SER A 157 -0.84 9.39 -17.45
C SER A 157 -0.29 10.69 -16.86
N ARG A 158 0.11 10.72 -15.61
CA ARG A 158 0.55 11.96 -14.95
C ARG A 158 1.66 11.72 -13.95
N TYR A 159 2.41 12.77 -13.66
CA TYR A 159 3.41 12.75 -12.61
C TYR A 159 2.88 13.54 -11.42
N PHE A 160 3.04 12.99 -10.23
CA PHE A 160 2.67 13.68 -8.98
C PHE A 160 3.86 13.78 -8.06
N ARG A 161 4.08 14.97 -7.54
CA ARG A 161 4.98 15.16 -6.39
C ARG A 161 4.15 14.92 -5.13
N VAL A 162 4.59 14.00 -4.31
CA VAL A 162 3.90 13.60 -3.10
C VAL A 162 4.72 14.00 -1.88
N THR A 163 4.06 14.64 -0.93
CA THR A 163 4.61 14.89 0.39
C THR A 163 3.67 14.25 1.40
N ALA A 164 4.21 13.36 2.22
CA ALA A 164 3.44 12.69 3.24
C ALA A 164 4.02 12.99 4.62
N PHE A 165 3.15 13.29 5.56
CA PHE A 165 3.54 13.39 6.96
C PHE A 165 3.01 12.15 7.68
N VAL A 166 3.92 11.38 8.27
CA VAL A 166 3.61 10.14 8.98
C VAL A 166 3.82 10.38 10.47
N PRO A 167 2.73 10.54 11.24
CA PRO A 167 2.86 10.74 12.69
C PRO A 167 3.21 9.44 13.41
N ALA A 168 3.49 9.53 14.70
CA ALA A 168 3.67 8.35 15.54
C ALA A 168 2.37 7.54 15.66
N SER A 169 1.23 8.23 15.68
CA SER A 169 -0.10 7.63 15.70
C SER A 169 -1.08 8.59 15.04
N GLY A 170 -2.22 8.05 14.61
CA GLY A 170 -3.22 8.82 13.88
C GLY A 170 -2.99 8.75 12.37
N PRO A 171 -3.74 9.51 11.58
CA PRO A 171 -3.69 9.36 10.13
C PRO A 171 -2.43 9.95 9.49
N THR A 172 -1.89 9.24 8.52
CA THR A 172 -0.89 9.77 7.60
C THR A 172 -1.58 10.83 6.74
N ARG A 173 -0.93 11.98 6.57
CA ARG A 173 -1.45 13.07 5.74
C ARG A 173 -0.67 13.11 4.44
N VAL A 174 -1.38 13.13 3.33
CA VAL A 174 -0.77 13.07 1.99
C VAL A 174 -1.18 14.29 1.18
N ASP A 175 -0.21 15.00 0.66
CA ASP A 175 -0.40 16.10 -0.27
C ASP A 175 0.19 15.71 -1.62
N MET A 176 -0.59 15.93 -2.69
CA MET A 176 -0.18 15.56 -4.04
C MET A 176 -0.32 16.77 -4.95
N GLN A 177 0.74 17.05 -5.69
CA GLN A 177 0.78 18.14 -6.67
C GLN A 177 1.12 17.59 -8.04
N ILE A 178 0.34 17.97 -9.06
CA ILE A 178 0.60 17.56 -10.43
C ILE A 178 1.89 18.23 -10.91
N ILE A 179 2.76 17.44 -11.54
CA ILE A 179 3.94 17.96 -12.23
C ILE A 179 3.60 18.03 -13.72
N GLU A 180 3.64 19.23 -14.27
CA GLU A 180 3.40 19.43 -15.69
C GLU A 180 4.65 19.00 -16.49
N THR A 181 4.47 18.05 -17.38
CA THR A 181 5.51 17.61 -18.30
C THR A 181 5.11 17.98 -19.72
N ARG A 182 6.10 18.27 -20.55
CA ARG A 182 5.87 18.67 -21.95
C ARG A 182 6.17 17.54 -22.91
#